data_cb673b2e93054a393a1d780d0786f3ee
#
_entry.id   cb673b2e93054a393a1d780d0786f3ee
#
_cell.length_a   1.000
_cell.length_b   1.000
_cell.length_c   1.000
_cell.angle_alpha   90.00
_cell.angle_beta   90.00
_cell.angle_gamma   90.00
#
_symmetry.space_group_name_H-M   'P 1'
#
loop_
_entity.id
_entity.type
_entity.pdbx_description
1 polymer ?
#
loop_
_entity_poly.entity_id
_entity_poly.type
_entity_poly.pdbx_seq_one_letter_code
_entity_poly.pdbx_strand_id
1 'polypeptide(L)'
;MASEILTPMMQQFKRFKSEHPDALILFRCGDFYETYLEDAVTASSVLGITLTHRSSKGDGKGTEMAGFPFHALDAYLPKLIRAGFRVAICDQLEDPKLTKKLVKRGITEVVTPGVAMDDNVLSSKENNFLAAVYFGNGACGLAFLDISTGEFLCAEGTTEYVDKLLANFSPKEVLVERGKRDKFLKIFGKYYVYELDDWAFNERSSREKLQKHFDVRTLKGFGIDYMHNGITAAGAVLQYLEMTQHTHTGHITSIRRIDEERFVKLDKFTVRNLEIVQSMNEGGNTLLDVMDRTDTPMGERLLRRWLLFPLRDVKQIEKRQNVVEYFFRNPDFRDVIDENLKGIGDIERLTSKIASERVTPREMAQLRCALSCIVPIRNQCMEASDENIVGMGKEISLCEELRNRISRELVPNPPSLVSKGGVIAEGYNKELDELREISHSSKDVLARLRDEESAKTGIQSLKIGFNNVFGYYLEVRNMHKERVPENWIRKQTLVNAERYITPELKELEEKILGAEDRILALESRLYAELVAYALQYITPLQINAAII
;
A
#
# COMPACT_ATOMS: atom_id res chain seq x y z
N MET A 1 33.43 -19.51 27.04
CA MET A 1 32.09 -18.97 26.68
C MET A 1 31.37 -20.08 25.94
N ALA A 2 30.34 -20.69 26.54
CA ALA A 2 29.57 -21.74 25.89
C ALA A 2 28.83 -21.09 24.70
N SER A 3 29.01 -21.59 23.48
CA SER A 3 28.27 -21.17 22.32
C SER A 3 26.80 -21.55 22.52
N GLU A 4 25.92 -20.56 22.70
CA GLU A 4 24.47 -20.77 22.66
C GLU A 4 24.12 -21.49 21.36
N ILE A 5 23.61 -22.70 21.49
CA ILE A 5 23.09 -23.47 20.34
C ILE A 5 21.76 -22.81 19.95
N LEU A 6 21.83 -21.79 19.10
CA LEU A 6 20.65 -21.14 18.55
C LEU A 6 19.84 -22.11 17.68
N THR A 7 18.54 -22.10 17.84
CA THR A 7 17.66 -22.83 16.92
C THR A 7 17.83 -22.32 15.48
N PRO A 8 17.66 -23.17 14.45
CA PRO A 8 17.82 -22.74 13.06
C PRO A 8 16.96 -21.53 12.68
N MET A 9 15.79 -21.38 13.29
CA MET A 9 14.90 -20.23 13.10
C MET A 9 15.50 -18.96 13.69
N MET A 10 16.07 -19.00 14.90
CA MET A 10 16.74 -17.86 15.52
C MET A 10 18.03 -17.46 14.78
N GLN A 11 18.68 -18.41 14.10
CA GLN A 11 19.81 -18.11 13.21
C GLN A 11 19.35 -17.29 12.00
N GLN A 12 18.19 -17.64 11.39
CA GLN A 12 17.59 -16.82 10.32
C GLN A 12 17.25 -15.42 10.82
N PHE A 13 16.59 -15.29 11.98
CA PHE A 13 16.25 -13.98 12.55
C PHE A 13 17.50 -13.13 12.80
N LYS A 14 18.52 -13.67 13.46
CA LYS A 14 19.77 -12.94 13.75
C LYS A 14 20.50 -12.51 12.45
N ARG A 15 20.44 -13.33 11.39
CA ARG A 15 20.98 -12.96 10.08
C ARG A 15 20.27 -11.72 9.54
N PHE A 16 18.92 -11.73 9.46
CA PHE A 16 18.17 -10.57 8.97
C PHE A 16 18.38 -9.34 9.85
N LYS A 17 18.49 -9.52 11.19
CA LYS A 17 18.79 -8.41 12.09
C LYS A 17 20.20 -7.85 11.86
N SER A 18 21.17 -8.67 11.50
CA SER A 18 22.52 -8.18 11.14
C SER A 18 22.56 -7.47 9.77
N GLU A 19 21.69 -7.85 8.85
CA GLU A 19 21.52 -7.18 7.54
C GLU A 19 20.74 -5.84 7.68
N HIS A 20 19.82 -5.75 8.65
CA HIS A 20 18.99 -4.58 8.95
C HIS A 20 19.03 -4.22 10.45
N PRO A 21 20.18 -3.77 10.97
CA PRO A 21 20.37 -3.55 12.41
C PRO A 21 19.48 -2.45 12.98
N ASP A 22 19.11 -1.49 12.16
CA ASP A 22 18.32 -0.29 12.45
C ASP A 22 16.81 -0.49 12.24
N ALA A 23 16.38 -1.65 11.72
CA ALA A 23 14.97 -1.97 11.50
C ALA A 23 14.45 -2.95 12.55
N LEU A 24 13.20 -2.78 12.98
CA LEU A 24 12.45 -3.76 13.75
C LEU A 24 11.99 -4.87 12.80
N ILE A 25 12.35 -6.12 13.12
CA ILE A 25 12.02 -7.27 12.26
C ILE A 25 10.69 -7.86 12.66
N LEU A 26 9.71 -7.85 11.76
CA LEU A 26 8.49 -8.64 11.85
C LEU A 26 8.71 -9.98 11.12
N PHE A 27 8.89 -11.05 11.87
CA PHE A 27 9.32 -12.34 11.37
C PHE A 27 8.14 -13.31 11.29
N ARG A 28 7.75 -13.72 10.09
CA ARG A 28 6.61 -14.62 9.88
C ARG A 28 6.86 -16.02 10.43
N CYS A 29 6.03 -16.43 11.38
CA CYS A 29 6.02 -17.76 12.00
C CYS A 29 4.60 -18.35 11.94
N GLY A 30 4.30 -19.15 10.92
CA GLY A 30 2.95 -19.69 10.71
C GLY A 30 1.93 -18.56 10.56
N ASP A 31 0.96 -18.51 11.47
CA ASP A 31 -0.13 -17.52 11.44
C ASP A 31 0.20 -16.21 12.19
N PHE A 32 1.46 -16.01 12.61
CA PHE A 32 1.87 -14.85 13.37
C PHE A 32 3.06 -14.12 12.70
N TYR A 33 3.12 -12.81 12.90
CA TYR A 33 4.36 -12.05 12.88
C TYR A 33 4.89 -11.99 14.29
N GLU A 34 6.10 -12.52 14.50
CA GLU A 34 6.81 -12.53 15.77
C GLU A 34 8.02 -11.61 15.68
N THR A 35 8.38 -11.02 16.78
CA THR A 35 9.60 -10.23 16.94
C THR A 35 10.30 -10.65 18.22
N TYR A 36 11.63 -10.51 18.28
CA TYR A 36 12.46 -11.09 19.33
C TYR A 36 13.47 -10.07 19.89
N LEU A 37 13.98 -10.37 21.10
CA LEU A 37 14.99 -9.57 21.78
C LEU A 37 14.52 -8.10 21.98
N GLU A 38 15.39 -7.12 21.74
CA GLU A 38 15.09 -5.70 21.89
C GLU A 38 13.91 -5.24 20.99
N ASP A 39 13.77 -5.84 19.80
CA ASP A 39 12.65 -5.56 18.91
C ASP A 39 11.31 -5.96 19.55
N ALA A 40 11.29 -7.06 20.33
CA ALA A 40 10.09 -7.50 21.04
C ALA A 40 9.69 -6.53 22.15
N VAL A 41 10.65 -6.04 22.92
CA VAL A 41 10.41 -5.04 23.98
C VAL A 41 9.85 -3.75 23.37
N THR A 42 10.46 -3.28 22.28
CA THR A 42 10.03 -2.08 21.55
C THR A 42 8.62 -2.26 20.99
N ALA A 43 8.38 -3.36 20.27
CA ALA A 43 7.07 -3.64 19.67
C ALA A 43 5.97 -3.78 20.73
N SER A 44 6.24 -4.49 21.83
CA SER A 44 5.32 -4.62 22.96
C SER A 44 4.91 -3.25 23.53
N SER A 45 5.89 -2.38 23.75
CA SER A 45 5.65 -1.02 24.29
C SER A 45 4.82 -0.15 23.34
N VAL A 46 5.14 -0.14 22.03
CA VAL A 46 4.49 0.72 21.03
C VAL A 46 3.10 0.21 20.66
N LEU A 47 2.96 -1.10 20.50
CA LEU A 47 1.72 -1.72 20.03
C LEU A 47 0.73 -2.03 21.16
N GLY A 48 1.19 -2.04 22.42
CA GLY A 48 0.38 -2.46 23.57
C GLY A 48 0.07 -3.96 23.56
N ILE A 49 0.96 -4.80 22.98
CA ILE A 49 0.83 -6.27 22.94
C ILE A 49 1.67 -6.91 24.05
N THR A 50 1.30 -8.13 24.44
CA THR A 50 1.97 -8.83 25.53
C THR A 50 3.40 -9.23 25.16
N LEU A 51 4.36 -8.84 26.02
CA LEU A 51 5.73 -9.35 25.98
C LEU A 51 5.77 -10.72 26.66
N THR A 52 6.21 -11.72 25.94
CA THR A 52 6.34 -13.11 26.42
C THR A 52 7.80 -13.56 26.32
N HIS A 53 8.09 -14.77 26.83
CA HIS A 53 9.41 -15.38 26.74
C HIS A 53 9.31 -16.74 26.07
N ARG A 54 10.10 -16.96 25.05
CA ARG A 54 10.24 -18.26 24.40
C ARG A 54 11.29 -19.08 25.13
N SER A 55 10.90 -20.13 25.84
CA SER A 55 11.83 -21.03 26.50
C SER A 55 12.56 -21.90 25.47
N SER A 56 13.89 -21.85 25.46
CA SER A 56 14.72 -22.85 24.78
C SER A 56 15.15 -23.93 25.78
N LYS A 57 15.11 -25.19 25.34
CA LYS A 57 15.63 -26.31 26.18
C LYS A 57 17.12 -26.10 26.38
N GLY A 58 17.53 -25.63 27.55
CA GLY A 58 18.94 -25.52 27.95
C GLY A 58 19.38 -24.23 28.64
N ASP A 59 18.63 -23.15 28.59
CA ASP A 59 19.00 -21.89 29.26
C ASP A 59 17.83 -21.36 30.10
N GLY A 60 18.07 -21.09 31.37
CA GLY A 60 17.05 -20.61 32.31
C GLY A 60 16.54 -19.18 32.07
N LYS A 61 16.97 -18.53 31.01
CA LYS A 61 16.46 -17.24 30.54
C LYS A 61 15.84 -17.42 29.16
N GLY A 62 14.52 -17.36 29.07
CA GLY A 62 13.81 -17.36 27.80
C GLY A 62 14.14 -16.10 26.97
N THR A 63 14.10 -16.20 25.64
CA THR A 63 14.25 -15.07 24.72
C THR A 63 12.96 -14.24 24.71
N GLU A 64 13.05 -12.93 24.91
CA GLU A 64 11.92 -12.02 24.80
C GLU A 64 11.27 -12.16 23.43
N MET A 65 9.94 -12.22 23.40
CA MET A 65 9.13 -12.38 22.21
C MET A 65 7.84 -11.59 22.34
N ALA A 66 7.45 -10.92 21.28
CA ALA A 66 6.13 -10.35 21.12
C ALA A 66 5.62 -10.69 19.71
N GLY A 67 4.31 -10.75 19.52
CA GLY A 67 3.76 -11.08 18.21
C GLY A 67 2.27 -10.84 18.12
N PHE A 68 1.78 -10.80 16.88
CA PHE A 68 0.38 -10.62 16.54
C PHE A 68 0.02 -11.47 15.32
N PRO A 69 -1.27 -11.81 15.12
CA PRO A 69 -1.71 -12.59 13.96
C PRO A 69 -1.35 -11.87 12.64
N PHE A 70 -0.86 -12.62 11.65
CA PHE A 70 -0.35 -12.01 10.40
C PHE A 70 -1.40 -11.19 9.64
N HIS A 71 -2.66 -11.58 9.70
CA HIS A 71 -3.77 -10.85 9.09
C HIS A 71 -4.07 -9.51 9.77
N ALA A 72 -3.45 -9.22 10.91
CA ALA A 72 -3.55 -7.96 11.62
C ALA A 72 -2.39 -6.99 11.31
N LEU A 73 -1.52 -7.30 10.32
CA LEU A 73 -0.39 -6.46 9.92
C LEU A 73 -0.85 -5.03 9.64
N ASP A 74 -1.93 -4.85 8.87
CA ASP A 74 -2.49 -3.54 8.48
C ASP A 74 -2.95 -2.69 9.69
N ALA A 75 -3.21 -3.32 10.85
CA ALA A 75 -3.59 -2.62 12.07
C ALA A 75 -2.38 -2.25 12.96
N TYR A 76 -1.30 -3.04 12.90
CA TYR A 76 -0.15 -2.87 13.79
C TYR A 76 1.04 -2.15 13.13
N LEU A 77 1.32 -2.43 11.85
CA LEU A 77 2.41 -1.78 11.11
C LEU A 77 2.31 -0.24 11.14
N PRO A 78 1.14 0.38 10.90
CA PRO A 78 1.00 1.83 10.95
C PRO A 78 1.41 2.45 12.28
N LYS A 79 1.18 1.76 13.40
CA LYS A 79 1.54 2.25 14.74
C LYS A 79 3.06 2.33 14.91
N LEU A 80 3.79 1.32 14.42
CA LEU A 80 5.25 1.30 14.45
C LEU A 80 5.84 2.42 13.58
N ILE A 81 5.32 2.57 12.35
CA ILE A 81 5.81 3.59 11.41
C ILE A 81 5.53 5.00 11.93
N ARG A 82 4.32 5.26 12.47
CA ARG A 82 3.99 6.56 13.09
C ARG A 82 4.82 6.86 14.35
N ALA A 83 5.27 5.84 15.04
CA ALA A 83 6.21 5.99 16.15
C ALA A 83 7.66 6.24 15.68
N GLY A 84 7.91 6.30 14.36
CA GLY A 84 9.21 6.60 13.76
C GLY A 84 10.12 5.39 13.60
N PHE A 85 9.61 4.17 13.70
CA PHE A 85 10.42 2.97 13.50
C PHE A 85 10.48 2.57 12.02
N ARG A 86 11.62 2.04 11.62
CA ARG A 86 11.80 1.30 10.38
C ARG A 86 11.42 -0.15 10.66
N VAL A 87 10.63 -0.75 9.80
CA VAL A 87 10.10 -2.11 10.00
C VAL A 87 10.45 -2.97 8.80
N ALA A 88 11.21 -4.03 9.01
CA ALA A 88 11.50 -5.03 7.99
C ALA A 88 10.51 -6.19 8.10
N ILE A 89 9.73 -6.41 7.04
CA ILE A 89 8.75 -7.48 6.94
C ILE A 89 9.47 -8.71 6.38
N CYS A 90 9.51 -9.78 7.16
CA CYS A 90 10.14 -11.04 6.81
C CYS A 90 9.10 -12.12 6.60
N ASP A 91 8.83 -12.48 5.35
CA ASP A 91 7.82 -13.47 4.99
C ASP A 91 8.40 -14.84 4.63
N GLN A 92 7.52 -15.84 4.63
CA GLN A 92 7.81 -17.19 4.16
C GLN A 92 7.80 -17.19 2.62
N LEU A 93 8.91 -17.59 1.99
CA LEU A 93 9.07 -17.62 0.53
C LEU A 93 8.61 -18.95 -0.10
N GLU A 94 8.18 -19.90 0.72
CA GLU A 94 7.70 -21.22 0.30
C GLU A 94 6.54 -21.69 1.20
N ASP A 95 5.66 -22.52 0.66
CA ASP A 95 4.55 -23.07 1.42
C ASP A 95 5.05 -24.04 2.51
N PRO A 96 4.73 -23.79 3.80
CA PRO A 96 5.10 -24.67 4.90
C PRO A 96 4.57 -26.10 4.74
N LYS A 97 3.45 -26.30 4.03
CA LYS A 97 2.84 -27.63 3.81
C LYS A 97 3.64 -28.49 2.83
N LEU A 98 4.42 -27.85 1.94
CA LEU A 98 5.18 -28.55 0.90
C LEU A 98 6.62 -28.86 1.32
N THR A 99 7.11 -28.30 2.43
CA THR A 99 8.49 -28.53 2.89
C THR A 99 8.55 -29.27 4.21
N LYS A 100 9.46 -30.28 4.28
CA LYS A 100 9.79 -30.97 5.55
C LYS A 100 10.99 -30.33 6.28
N LYS A 101 11.61 -29.34 5.66
CA LYS A 101 12.77 -28.60 6.21
C LYS A 101 12.32 -27.29 6.84
N LEU A 102 13.27 -26.54 7.41
CA LEU A 102 13.01 -25.19 7.86
C LEU A 102 12.55 -24.32 6.68
N VAL A 103 11.37 -23.74 6.79
CA VAL A 103 10.78 -22.85 5.77
C VAL A 103 11.74 -21.70 5.47
N LYS A 104 12.03 -21.49 4.17
CA LYS A 104 12.86 -20.38 3.71
C LYS A 104 12.09 -19.06 3.87
N ARG A 105 12.76 -18.08 4.44
CA ARG A 105 12.23 -16.72 4.64
C ARG A 105 13.13 -15.68 4.00
N GLY A 106 12.57 -14.51 3.71
CA GLY A 106 13.30 -13.36 3.20
C GLY A 106 12.62 -12.06 3.59
N ILE A 107 13.40 -10.98 3.62
CA ILE A 107 12.83 -9.64 3.74
C ILE A 107 12.13 -9.32 2.42
N THR A 108 10.83 -9.11 2.49
CA THR A 108 9.99 -8.76 1.34
C THR A 108 9.85 -7.26 1.19
N GLU A 109 9.96 -6.52 2.29
CA GLU A 109 9.87 -5.07 2.30
C GLU A 109 10.50 -4.49 3.57
N VAL A 110 11.07 -3.28 3.45
CA VAL A 110 11.44 -2.45 4.60
C VAL A 110 10.61 -1.17 4.54
N VAL A 111 9.60 -1.09 5.40
CA VAL A 111 8.71 0.07 5.49
C VAL A 111 9.32 1.11 6.43
N THR A 112 9.37 2.37 5.97
CA THR A 112 9.87 3.51 6.74
C THR A 112 8.91 4.69 6.63
N PRO A 113 9.02 5.72 7.47
CA PRO A 113 8.14 6.87 7.39
C PRO A 113 8.08 7.53 6.00
N GLY A 114 9.20 7.55 5.26
CA GLY A 114 9.31 8.20 3.95
C GLY A 114 8.84 7.36 2.76
N VAL A 115 8.77 6.01 2.91
CA VAL A 115 8.38 5.10 1.81
C VAL A 115 7.13 4.27 2.12
N ALA A 116 6.31 4.72 3.06
CA ALA A 116 5.04 4.09 3.35
C ALA A 116 4.05 4.28 2.19
N MET A 117 3.32 3.21 1.83
CA MET A 117 2.26 3.20 0.80
C MET A 117 0.89 2.82 1.35
N ASP A 118 0.80 2.39 2.61
CA ASP A 118 -0.44 1.98 3.26
C ASP A 118 -1.28 3.20 3.66
N ASP A 119 -2.54 3.25 3.23
CA ASP A 119 -3.48 4.32 3.56
C ASP A 119 -3.69 4.50 5.07
N ASN A 120 -3.51 3.43 5.87
CA ASN A 120 -3.57 3.52 7.32
C ASN A 120 -2.37 4.26 7.93
N VAL A 121 -1.26 4.39 7.20
CA VAL A 121 -0.08 5.19 7.59
C VAL A 121 -0.21 6.61 7.08
N LEU A 122 -0.66 6.76 5.85
CA LEU A 122 -0.70 8.01 5.10
C LEU A 122 -1.86 8.91 5.56
N SER A 123 -1.63 10.23 5.52
CA SER A 123 -2.72 11.22 5.52
C SER A 123 -3.23 11.37 4.08
N SER A 124 -4.55 11.33 3.87
CA SER A 124 -5.13 11.57 2.54
C SER A 124 -4.85 12.99 2.03
N LYS A 125 -4.77 13.93 2.95
CA LYS A 125 -4.65 15.39 2.72
C LYS A 125 -3.24 15.87 2.47
N GLU A 126 -2.21 15.05 2.69
CA GLU A 126 -0.80 15.42 2.58
C GLU A 126 -0.02 14.43 1.72
N ASN A 127 1.01 14.94 1.06
CA ASN A 127 2.02 14.10 0.45
C ASN A 127 2.91 13.44 1.51
N ASN A 128 3.45 12.26 1.21
CA ASN A 128 4.38 11.53 2.06
C ASN A 128 5.79 11.55 1.46
N PHE A 129 6.46 12.69 1.55
CA PHE A 129 7.76 12.86 0.93
C PHE A 129 8.89 12.16 1.69
N LEU A 130 9.66 11.35 0.97
CA LEU A 130 11.05 11.04 1.24
C LEU A 130 11.91 12.12 0.59
N ALA A 131 12.89 12.67 1.30
CA ALA A 131 13.85 13.61 0.73
C ALA A 131 15.27 13.05 0.75
N ALA A 132 16.13 13.52 -0.14
CA ALA A 132 17.59 13.33 -0.05
C ALA A 132 18.30 14.67 -0.20
N VAL A 133 19.27 14.94 0.68
CA VAL A 133 20.09 16.14 0.64
C VAL A 133 21.55 15.78 0.44
N TYR A 134 22.15 16.31 -0.61
CA TYR A 134 23.57 16.17 -0.91
C TYR A 134 24.30 17.51 -0.74
N PHE A 135 25.36 17.51 0.06
CA PHE A 135 26.19 18.70 0.30
C PHE A 135 27.33 18.76 -0.72
N GLY A 136 27.07 19.37 -1.87
CA GLY A 136 28.08 19.58 -2.90
C GLY A 136 28.99 20.80 -2.65
N ASN A 137 29.93 21.05 -3.58
CA ASN A 137 30.79 22.21 -3.57
C ASN A 137 30.02 23.46 -4.02
N GLY A 138 29.74 24.38 -3.08
CA GLY A 138 29.08 25.65 -3.36
C GLY A 138 27.55 25.64 -3.44
N ALA A 139 26.93 24.48 -3.62
CA ALA A 139 25.50 24.31 -3.65
C ALA A 139 25.08 22.96 -3.04
N CYS A 140 23.84 22.89 -2.53
CA CYS A 140 23.24 21.65 -2.08
C CYS A 140 22.30 21.11 -3.16
N GLY A 141 22.35 19.78 -3.36
CA GLY A 141 21.35 19.06 -4.15
C GLY A 141 20.23 18.56 -3.25
N LEU A 142 19.01 18.58 -3.76
CA LEU A 142 17.82 18.15 -3.06
C LEU A 142 16.90 17.38 -4.01
N ALA A 143 16.36 16.27 -3.53
CA ALA A 143 15.32 15.55 -4.23
C ALA A 143 14.20 15.17 -3.25
N PHE A 144 12.96 15.18 -3.73
CA PHE A 144 11.79 14.71 -3.00
C PHE A 144 11.08 13.65 -3.83
N LEU A 145 10.66 12.57 -3.18
CA LEU A 145 9.82 11.54 -3.78
C LEU A 145 8.66 11.22 -2.86
N ASP A 146 7.44 11.29 -3.38
CA ASP A 146 6.28 10.66 -2.77
C ASP A 146 5.97 9.36 -3.52
N ILE A 147 6.36 8.22 -2.94
CA ILE A 147 6.16 6.92 -3.56
C ILE A 147 4.67 6.58 -3.69
N SER A 148 3.81 7.13 -2.84
CA SER A 148 2.37 6.86 -2.86
C SER A 148 1.65 7.54 -4.03
N THR A 149 2.24 8.59 -4.63
CA THR A 149 1.68 9.32 -5.78
C THR A 149 2.56 9.22 -7.03
N GLY A 150 3.83 8.83 -6.87
CA GLY A 150 4.83 8.82 -7.94
C GLY A 150 5.43 10.20 -8.25
N GLU A 151 5.15 11.21 -7.42
CA GLU A 151 5.69 12.54 -7.62
C GLU A 151 7.16 12.61 -7.24
N PHE A 152 8.02 12.93 -8.22
CA PHE A 152 9.45 13.02 -8.04
C PHE A 152 9.94 14.42 -8.44
N LEU A 153 10.58 15.12 -7.50
CA LEU A 153 11.01 16.51 -7.64
C LEU A 153 12.51 16.62 -7.37
N CYS A 154 13.17 17.56 -8.08
CA CYS A 154 14.61 17.79 -7.96
C CYS A 154 14.90 19.29 -7.90
N ALA A 155 15.82 19.69 -7.03
CA ALA A 155 16.29 21.06 -6.88
C ALA A 155 17.79 21.09 -6.60
N GLU A 156 18.43 22.22 -6.95
CA GLU A 156 19.81 22.52 -6.60
C GLU A 156 19.93 24.00 -6.26
N GLY A 157 20.60 24.35 -5.18
CA GLY A 157 20.75 25.76 -4.79
C GLY A 157 21.48 25.97 -3.48
N THR A 158 21.34 27.15 -2.91
CA THR A 158 21.97 27.52 -1.62
C THR A 158 21.32 26.75 -0.45
N THR A 159 21.99 26.73 0.69
CA THR A 159 21.44 26.14 1.92
C THR A 159 20.13 26.80 2.34
N GLU A 160 19.99 28.12 2.15
CA GLU A 160 18.77 28.88 2.47
C GLU A 160 17.60 28.46 1.56
N TYR A 161 17.88 28.19 0.29
CA TYR A 161 16.87 27.70 -0.65
C TYR A 161 16.42 26.27 -0.28
N VAL A 162 17.36 25.40 0.04
CA VAL A 162 17.06 24.04 0.48
C VAL A 162 16.29 24.04 1.80
N ASP A 163 16.61 24.92 2.79
CA ASP A 163 15.84 25.05 4.04
C ASP A 163 14.38 25.42 3.78
N LYS A 164 14.12 26.35 2.85
CA LYS A 164 12.75 26.73 2.44
C LYS A 164 12.00 25.55 1.84
N LEU A 165 12.62 24.80 0.94
CA LEU A 165 11.98 23.66 0.31
C LEU A 165 11.70 22.55 1.32
N LEU A 166 12.65 22.21 2.19
CA LEU A 166 12.46 21.23 3.26
C LEU A 166 11.31 21.63 4.20
N ALA A 167 11.23 22.92 4.56
CA ALA A 167 10.15 23.42 5.41
C ALA A 167 8.77 23.32 4.72
N ASN A 168 8.68 23.68 3.44
CA ASN A 168 7.42 23.72 2.70
C ASN A 168 6.92 22.31 2.30
N PHE A 169 7.83 21.41 1.90
CA PHE A 169 7.49 20.02 1.56
C PHE A 169 7.36 19.11 2.79
N SER A 170 7.96 19.48 3.93
CA SER A 170 7.88 18.78 5.20
C SER A 170 8.07 17.26 5.07
N PRO A 171 9.23 16.79 4.55
CA PRO A 171 9.47 15.37 4.31
C PRO A 171 9.38 14.57 5.62
N LYS A 172 8.83 13.36 5.54
CA LYS A 172 8.71 12.45 6.68
C LYS A 172 10.03 11.75 7.00
N GLU A 173 10.94 11.69 6.03
CA GLU A 173 12.26 11.10 6.17
C GLU A 173 13.24 11.83 5.24
N VAL A 174 14.48 12.04 5.70
CA VAL A 174 15.54 12.70 4.93
C VAL A 174 16.78 11.82 4.88
N LEU A 175 17.25 11.55 3.68
CA LEU A 175 18.48 10.82 3.42
C LEU A 175 19.65 11.77 3.34
N VAL A 176 20.73 11.42 4.00
CA VAL A 176 22.01 12.15 3.91
C VAL A 176 23.17 11.16 3.78
N GLU A 177 24.28 11.64 3.25
CA GLU A 177 25.53 10.88 3.21
C GLU A 177 26.03 10.55 4.63
N ARG A 178 26.62 9.38 4.82
CA ARG A 178 27.19 8.93 6.11
C ARG A 178 28.14 9.99 6.69
N GLY A 179 27.99 10.28 7.98
CA GLY A 179 28.75 11.31 8.69
C GLY A 179 28.29 12.75 8.43
N LYS A 180 27.21 12.97 7.69
CA LYS A 180 26.65 14.31 7.43
C LYS A 180 25.42 14.64 8.28
N ARG A 181 24.92 13.72 9.08
CA ARG A 181 23.72 13.89 9.92
C ARG A 181 23.82 15.11 10.84
N ASP A 182 24.91 15.24 11.58
CA ASP A 182 25.09 16.36 12.52
C ASP A 182 25.18 17.71 11.79
N LYS A 183 25.85 17.73 10.64
CA LYS A 183 25.89 18.91 9.77
C LYS A 183 24.49 19.28 9.30
N PHE A 184 23.71 18.31 8.86
CA PHE A 184 22.34 18.50 8.41
C PHE A 184 21.45 19.05 9.53
N LEU A 185 21.44 18.41 10.70
CA LEU A 185 20.62 18.83 11.86
C LEU A 185 21.00 20.23 12.37
N LYS A 186 22.27 20.58 12.30
CA LYS A 186 22.75 21.92 12.68
C LYS A 186 22.26 23.03 11.75
N ILE A 187 22.14 22.73 10.46
CA ILE A 187 21.73 23.72 9.43
C ILE A 187 20.19 23.80 9.34
N PHE A 188 19.52 22.65 9.22
CA PHE A 188 18.09 22.59 8.84
C PHE A 188 17.16 22.31 10.03
N GLY A 189 17.69 21.86 11.18
CA GLY A 189 16.90 21.56 12.37
C GLY A 189 16.48 20.11 12.47
N LYS A 190 15.38 19.84 13.20
CA LYS A 190 14.96 18.48 13.53
C LYS A 190 14.14 17.86 12.39
N TYR A 191 14.69 16.82 11.80
CA TYR A 191 14.03 15.92 10.87
C TYR A 191 14.34 14.46 11.25
N TYR A 192 13.54 13.54 10.75
CA TYR A 192 13.90 12.12 10.81
C TYR A 192 14.95 11.86 9.72
N VAL A 193 16.20 11.70 10.12
CA VAL A 193 17.35 11.59 9.20
C VAL A 193 17.89 10.17 9.18
N TYR A 194 18.06 9.64 7.98
CA TYR A 194 18.72 8.37 7.71
C TYR A 194 20.02 8.57 6.93
N GLU A 195 21.09 7.93 7.37
CA GLU A 195 22.40 8.01 6.72
C GLU A 195 22.58 6.85 5.74
N LEU A 196 22.83 7.18 4.49
CA LEU A 196 23.26 6.21 3.47
C LEU A 196 24.79 6.25 3.32
N ASP A 197 25.34 5.15 2.88
CA ASP A 197 26.76 5.08 2.53
C ASP A 197 27.10 6.07 1.42
N ASP A 198 28.33 6.60 1.45
CA ASP A 198 28.86 7.60 0.53
C ASP A 198 28.77 7.18 -0.96
N TRP A 199 28.90 5.87 -1.26
CA TRP A 199 28.74 5.37 -2.62
C TRP A 199 27.34 5.58 -3.22
N ALA A 200 26.30 5.73 -2.39
CA ALA A 200 24.94 6.04 -2.84
C ALA A 200 24.82 7.48 -3.37
N PHE A 201 25.73 8.38 -2.95
CA PHE A 201 25.79 9.77 -3.37
C PHE A 201 26.90 10.00 -4.41
N ASN A 202 26.94 9.18 -5.45
CA ASN A 202 27.85 9.32 -6.57
C ASN A 202 27.12 9.84 -7.81
N GLU A 203 27.54 10.99 -8.35
CA GLU A 203 26.84 11.65 -9.48
C GLU A 203 26.73 10.75 -10.71
N ARG A 204 27.81 10.08 -11.11
CA ARG A 204 27.81 9.23 -12.30
C ARG A 204 26.84 8.06 -12.16
N SER A 205 26.91 7.35 -11.06
CA SER A 205 26.02 6.23 -10.77
C SER A 205 24.56 6.70 -10.66
N SER A 206 24.32 7.85 -10.02
CA SER A 206 23.00 8.47 -9.90
C SER A 206 22.40 8.82 -11.27
N ARG A 207 23.21 9.40 -12.15
CA ARG A 207 22.81 9.74 -13.52
C ARG A 207 22.45 8.49 -14.33
N GLU A 208 23.31 7.49 -14.31
CA GLU A 208 23.07 6.21 -14.98
C GLU A 208 21.80 5.53 -14.46
N LYS A 209 21.56 5.57 -13.14
CA LYS A 209 20.37 5.02 -12.50
C LYS A 209 19.08 5.74 -12.93
N LEU A 210 19.07 7.07 -12.93
CA LEU A 210 17.93 7.86 -13.39
C LEU A 210 17.65 7.64 -14.88
N GLN A 211 18.69 7.58 -15.72
CA GLN A 211 18.54 7.28 -17.16
C GLN A 211 17.93 5.92 -17.40
N LYS A 212 18.38 4.91 -16.65
CA LYS A 212 17.85 3.55 -16.71
C LYS A 212 16.39 3.49 -16.21
N HIS A 213 16.09 4.16 -15.11
CA HIS A 213 14.75 4.18 -14.52
C HIS A 213 13.71 4.80 -15.46
N PHE A 214 14.04 5.93 -16.09
CA PHE A 214 13.15 6.62 -17.04
C PHE A 214 13.27 6.13 -18.49
N ASP A 215 14.12 5.16 -18.78
CA ASP A 215 14.42 4.65 -20.13
C ASP A 215 14.79 5.75 -21.12
N VAL A 216 15.70 6.65 -20.71
CA VAL A 216 16.15 7.79 -21.50
C VAL A 216 17.67 7.83 -21.64
N ARG A 217 18.16 8.36 -22.77
CA ARG A 217 19.60 8.56 -22.99
C ARG A 217 20.18 9.77 -22.27
N THR A 218 19.36 10.80 -22.03
CA THR A 218 19.79 12.05 -21.38
C THR A 218 18.68 12.57 -20.47
N LEU A 219 19.03 13.32 -19.43
CA LEU A 219 18.08 13.94 -18.51
C LEU A 219 17.63 15.35 -18.95
N LYS A 220 18.02 15.77 -20.17
CA LYS A 220 17.68 17.10 -20.72
C LYS A 220 16.18 17.33 -20.83
N GLY A 221 15.41 16.29 -21.22
CA GLY A 221 13.96 16.37 -21.34
C GLY A 221 13.26 16.72 -20.01
N PHE A 222 13.86 16.38 -18.88
CA PHE A 222 13.36 16.73 -17.54
C PHE A 222 13.87 18.08 -17.02
N GLY A 223 14.77 18.75 -17.76
CA GLY A 223 15.34 20.05 -17.37
C GLY A 223 16.32 20.00 -16.19
N ILE A 224 16.86 18.82 -15.84
CA ILE A 224 17.76 18.62 -14.70
C ILE A 224 19.19 18.25 -15.08
N ASP A 225 19.52 18.12 -16.37
CA ASP A 225 20.79 17.56 -16.85
C ASP A 225 22.05 18.29 -16.34
N TYR A 226 21.94 19.58 -16.03
CA TYR A 226 22.99 20.42 -15.49
C TYR A 226 23.02 20.49 -13.95
N MET A 227 22.07 19.84 -13.26
CA MET A 227 21.93 19.86 -11.80
C MET A 227 22.73 18.70 -11.18
N HIS A 228 24.04 18.83 -11.12
CA HIS A 228 24.94 17.76 -10.69
C HIS A 228 24.64 17.25 -9.27
N ASN A 229 24.47 18.19 -8.32
CA ASN A 229 24.16 17.83 -6.94
C ASN A 229 22.70 17.34 -6.80
N GLY A 230 21.77 17.92 -7.55
CA GLY A 230 20.38 17.52 -7.60
C GLY A 230 20.22 16.09 -8.14
N ILE A 231 20.94 15.75 -9.21
CA ILE A 231 21.00 14.38 -9.77
C ILE A 231 21.56 13.40 -8.75
N THR A 232 22.61 13.79 -8.02
CA THR A 232 23.20 12.97 -6.96
C THR A 232 22.17 12.65 -5.86
N ALA A 233 21.43 13.66 -5.40
CA ALA A 233 20.38 13.48 -4.42
C ALA A 233 19.23 12.61 -4.97
N ALA A 234 18.80 12.83 -6.21
CA ALA A 234 17.74 12.03 -6.84
C ALA A 234 18.15 10.56 -7.03
N GLY A 235 19.40 10.29 -7.40
CA GLY A 235 19.92 8.95 -7.49
C GLY A 235 19.97 8.22 -6.15
N ALA A 236 20.31 8.94 -5.06
CA ALA A 236 20.29 8.40 -3.70
C ALA A 236 18.87 8.00 -3.27
N VAL A 237 17.83 8.73 -3.67
CA VAL A 237 16.43 8.35 -3.44
C VAL A 237 16.11 7.02 -4.12
N LEU A 238 16.44 6.86 -5.42
CA LEU A 238 16.20 5.61 -6.13
C LEU A 238 17.01 4.44 -5.54
N GLN A 239 18.25 4.71 -5.12
CA GLN A 239 19.07 3.70 -4.43
C GLN A 239 18.41 3.23 -3.13
N TYR A 240 17.83 4.15 -2.38
CA TYR A 240 17.13 3.82 -1.13
C TYR A 240 15.89 2.96 -1.36
N LEU A 241 15.12 3.22 -2.44
CA LEU A 241 13.99 2.36 -2.80
C LEU A 241 14.43 0.91 -3.08
N GLU A 242 15.53 0.72 -3.79
CA GLU A 242 16.07 -0.62 -4.02
C GLU A 242 16.49 -1.30 -2.71
N MET A 243 17.16 -0.57 -1.81
CA MET A 243 17.59 -1.08 -0.50
C MET A 243 16.41 -1.46 0.40
N THR A 244 15.28 -0.77 0.26
CA THR A 244 14.05 -1.03 1.00
C THR A 244 13.10 -2.00 0.28
N GLN A 245 13.58 -2.67 -0.79
CA GLN A 245 12.85 -3.67 -1.58
C GLN A 245 11.61 -3.12 -2.32
N HIS A 246 11.57 -1.81 -2.59
CA HIS A 246 10.55 -1.21 -3.44
C HIS A 246 10.97 -1.32 -4.91
N THR A 247 10.72 -2.48 -5.54
CA THR A 247 11.16 -2.79 -6.90
C THR A 247 10.15 -2.39 -7.97
N HIS A 248 8.87 -2.35 -7.64
CA HIS A 248 7.78 -1.99 -8.55
C HIS A 248 7.53 -0.47 -8.53
N THR A 249 8.39 0.28 -9.22
CA THR A 249 8.39 1.75 -9.25
C THR A 249 7.93 2.34 -10.59
N GLY A 250 7.19 1.57 -11.40
CA GLY A 250 6.75 1.97 -12.74
C GLY A 250 5.81 3.19 -12.79
N HIS A 251 5.23 3.60 -11.67
CA HIS A 251 4.45 4.81 -11.55
C HIS A 251 5.30 6.09 -11.37
N ILE A 252 6.58 5.97 -11.08
CA ILE A 252 7.51 7.12 -11.06
C ILE A 252 7.94 7.35 -12.51
N THR A 253 7.08 8.02 -13.28
CA THR A 253 7.24 8.17 -14.74
C THR A 253 8.05 9.39 -15.14
N SER A 254 8.27 10.33 -14.23
CA SER A 254 8.99 11.58 -14.51
C SER A 254 9.64 12.16 -13.28
N ILE A 255 10.65 12.99 -13.47
CA ILE A 255 11.23 13.85 -12.44
C ILE A 255 11.11 15.30 -12.88
N ARG A 256 10.63 16.17 -11.99
CA ARG A 256 10.40 17.58 -12.28
C ARG A 256 11.38 18.46 -11.53
N ARG A 257 11.91 19.46 -12.23
CA ARG A 257 12.71 20.50 -11.59
C ARG A 257 11.80 21.44 -10.78
N ILE A 258 12.21 21.75 -9.55
CA ILE A 258 11.65 22.87 -8.79
C ILE A 258 12.41 24.14 -9.21
N ASP A 259 11.70 25.07 -9.83
CA ASP A 259 12.29 26.32 -10.32
C ASP A 259 12.02 27.45 -9.31
N GLU A 260 13.09 27.95 -8.68
CA GLU A 260 12.99 28.97 -7.64
C GLU A 260 12.35 30.27 -8.15
N GLU A 261 12.59 30.61 -9.43
CA GLU A 261 12.11 31.87 -10.01
C GLU A 261 10.62 31.87 -10.37
N ARG A 262 10.02 30.68 -10.47
CA ARG A 262 8.62 30.50 -10.84
C ARG A 262 7.64 30.88 -9.73
N PHE A 263 8.08 30.85 -8.48
CA PHE A 263 7.20 31.01 -7.31
C PHE A 263 7.61 32.18 -6.44
N VAL A 264 6.63 32.71 -5.68
CA VAL A 264 6.90 33.64 -4.59
C VAL A 264 7.66 32.89 -3.48
N LYS A 265 8.75 33.48 -3.02
CA LYS A 265 9.61 32.88 -1.99
C LYS A 265 9.00 33.06 -0.61
N LEU A 266 8.27 32.07 -0.13
CA LEU A 266 7.78 32.02 1.24
C LEU A 266 8.75 31.21 2.11
N ASP A 267 9.31 31.82 3.13
CA ASP A 267 10.14 31.13 4.11
C ASP A 267 9.25 30.51 5.23
N LYS A 268 9.85 29.64 6.04
CA LYS A 268 9.15 28.95 7.13
C LYS A 268 8.52 29.89 8.16
N PHE A 269 9.12 31.07 8.37
CA PHE A 269 8.56 32.06 9.32
C PHE A 269 7.34 32.75 8.73
N THR A 270 7.38 33.10 7.45
CA THR A 270 6.24 33.66 6.73
C THR A 270 5.07 32.67 6.67
N VAL A 271 5.31 31.43 6.29
CA VAL A 271 4.28 30.38 6.24
C VAL A 271 3.64 30.17 7.61
N ARG A 272 4.46 30.13 8.67
CA ARG A 272 3.99 29.97 10.06
C ARG A 272 3.24 31.22 10.56
N ASN A 273 3.80 32.42 10.37
CA ASN A 273 3.21 33.64 10.91
C ASN A 273 1.90 34.04 10.21
N LEU A 274 1.74 33.66 8.95
CA LEU A 274 0.49 33.81 8.19
C LEU A 274 -0.48 32.64 8.43
N GLU A 275 -0.10 31.65 9.24
CA GLU A 275 -0.89 30.45 9.50
C GLU A 275 -1.47 29.81 8.24
N ILE A 276 -0.63 29.68 7.19
CA ILE A 276 -1.08 29.21 5.87
C ILE A 276 -1.57 27.77 5.94
N VAL A 277 -0.79 26.87 6.55
CA VAL A 277 -1.07 25.42 6.60
C VAL A 277 -0.93 24.82 8.01
N GLN A 278 -0.53 25.62 8.99
CA GLN A 278 -0.38 25.22 10.38
C GLN A 278 -0.73 26.38 11.30
N SER A 279 -1.68 26.18 12.23
CA SER A 279 -2.02 27.18 13.23
C SER A 279 -0.99 27.24 14.36
N MET A 280 -0.77 28.46 14.89
CA MET A 280 0.05 28.67 16.09
C MET A 280 -0.71 28.32 17.37
N ASN A 281 -2.04 28.29 17.31
CA ASN A 281 -2.91 27.99 18.43
C ASN A 281 -3.49 26.59 18.29
N GLU A 282 -3.56 25.84 19.37
CA GLU A 282 -4.22 24.54 19.40
C GLU A 282 -5.72 24.70 19.06
N GLY A 283 -6.20 23.98 18.06
CA GLY A 283 -7.57 24.08 17.56
C GLY A 283 -7.88 25.32 16.71
N GLY A 284 -6.86 26.13 16.36
CA GLY A 284 -7.02 27.27 15.44
C GLY A 284 -7.18 26.82 13.97
N ASN A 285 -7.86 27.66 13.16
CA ASN A 285 -8.02 27.43 11.73
C ASN A 285 -6.87 28.08 10.94
N THR A 286 -6.40 27.39 9.92
CA THR A 286 -5.40 27.89 8.96
C THR A 286 -6.08 28.54 7.75
N LEU A 287 -5.29 29.24 6.93
CA LEU A 287 -5.77 29.71 5.63
C LEU A 287 -6.25 28.54 4.76
N LEU A 288 -5.52 27.42 4.77
CA LEU A 288 -5.91 26.21 4.05
C LEU A 288 -7.27 25.67 4.54
N ASP A 289 -7.50 25.57 5.85
CA ASP A 289 -8.77 25.06 6.40
C ASP A 289 -9.97 25.92 5.98
N VAL A 290 -9.77 27.22 5.84
CA VAL A 290 -10.84 28.15 5.40
C VAL A 290 -11.11 28.02 3.91
N MET A 291 -10.04 27.84 3.10
CA MET A 291 -10.15 27.82 1.64
C MET A 291 -10.53 26.44 1.09
N ASP A 292 -10.18 25.38 1.80
CA ASP A 292 -10.39 24.02 1.30
C ASP A 292 -11.89 23.68 1.21
N ARG A 293 -12.31 23.44 -0.03
CA ARG A 293 -13.63 22.95 -0.42
C ARG A 293 -13.48 21.90 -1.52
N THR A 294 -12.31 21.26 -1.58
CA THR A 294 -12.02 20.23 -2.57
C THR A 294 -12.78 18.94 -2.26
N ASP A 295 -13.24 18.24 -3.32
CA ASP A 295 -13.97 16.97 -3.19
C ASP A 295 -13.05 15.74 -3.32
N THR A 296 -11.80 15.96 -3.74
CA THR A 296 -10.84 14.88 -3.95
C THR A 296 -9.58 15.07 -3.09
N PRO A 297 -8.98 13.98 -2.55
CA PRO A 297 -7.70 14.09 -1.84
C PRO A 297 -6.58 14.67 -2.71
N MET A 298 -6.59 14.43 -4.01
CA MET A 298 -5.64 15.00 -4.98
C MET A 298 -5.78 16.53 -5.04
N GLY A 299 -7.01 17.02 -5.11
CA GLY A 299 -7.32 18.45 -5.10
C GLY A 299 -6.85 19.14 -3.83
N GLU A 300 -7.04 18.52 -2.66
CA GLU A 300 -6.59 19.05 -1.37
C GLU A 300 -5.06 19.15 -1.32
N ARG A 301 -4.33 18.12 -1.76
CA ARG A 301 -2.87 18.16 -1.87
C ARG A 301 -2.38 19.23 -2.83
N LEU A 302 -3.08 19.43 -3.96
CA LEU A 302 -2.75 20.47 -4.93
C LEU A 302 -3.02 21.87 -4.39
N LEU A 303 -4.15 22.09 -3.71
CA LEU A 303 -4.49 23.38 -3.09
C LEU A 303 -3.45 23.76 -2.03
N ARG A 304 -3.09 22.83 -1.15
CA ARG A 304 -2.01 23.02 -0.18
C ARG A 304 -0.71 23.48 -0.85
N ARG A 305 -0.34 22.83 -1.95
CA ARG A 305 0.86 23.19 -2.72
C ARG A 305 0.75 24.57 -3.34
N TRP A 306 -0.39 24.95 -3.88
CA TRP A 306 -0.60 26.26 -4.45
C TRP A 306 -0.47 27.38 -3.43
N LEU A 307 -0.90 27.16 -2.21
CA LEU A 307 -0.73 28.13 -1.10
C LEU A 307 0.73 28.27 -0.66
N LEU A 308 1.48 27.17 -0.64
CA LEU A 308 2.90 27.16 -0.26
C LEU A 308 3.84 27.68 -1.38
N PHE A 309 3.41 27.54 -2.63
CA PHE A 309 4.16 27.93 -3.83
C PHE A 309 3.33 28.82 -4.76
N PRO A 310 2.99 30.05 -4.34
CA PRO A 310 2.21 30.97 -5.17
C PRO A 310 3.00 31.35 -6.43
N LEU A 311 2.31 31.42 -7.58
CA LEU A 311 2.91 31.78 -8.84
C LEU A 311 3.37 33.28 -8.87
N ARG A 312 4.41 33.57 -9.65
CA ARG A 312 4.90 34.93 -9.93
C ARG A 312 4.55 35.40 -11.33
N ASP A 313 4.44 34.49 -12.28
CA ASP A 313 4.14 34.81 -13.67
C ASP A 313 2.68 35.22 -13.82
N VAL A 314 2.47 36.47 -14.21
CA VAL A 314 1.13 37.09 -14.37
C VAL A 314 0.27 36.31 -15.35
N LYS A 315 0.83 35.84 -16.48
CA LYS A 315 0.06 35.09 -17.48
C LYS A 315 -0.45 33.75 -16.92
N GLN A 316 0.36 33.08 -16.08
CA GLN A 316 -0.07 31.84 -15.43
C GLN A 316 -1.14 32.08 -14.35
N ILE A 317 -1.04 33.22 -13.64
CA ILE A 317 -2.05 33.65 -12.66
C ILE A 317 -3.36 33.96 -13.39
N GLU A 318 -3.34 34.79 -14.44
CA GLU A 318 -4.51 35.12 -15.25
C GLU A 318 -5.17 33.87 -15.85
N LYS A 319 -4.36 32.91 -16.34
CA LYS A 319 -4.88 31.65 -16.85
C LYS A 319 -5.71 30.91 -15.79
N ARG A 320 -5.23 30.82 -14.54
CA ARG A 320 -5.99 30.21 -13.43
C ARG A 320 -7.25 31.02 -13.09
N GLN A 321 -7.14 32.34 -13.05
CA GLN A 321 -8.26 33.24 -12.76
C GLN A 321 -9.38 33.11 -13.82
N ASN A 322 -9.02 33.02 -15.10
CA ASN A 322 -9.98 32.82 -16.19
C ASN A 322 -10.77 31.54 -16.03
N VAL A 323 -10.12 30.43 -15.66
CA VAL A 323 -10.81 29.17 -15.37
C VAL A 323 -11.76 29.32 -14.19
N VAL A 324 -11.33 29.96 -13.09
CA VAL A 324 -12.18 30.22 -11.92
C VAL A 324 -13.38 31.11 -12.29
N GLU A 325 -13.14 32.16 -13.09
CA GLU A 325 -14.22 33.05 -13.59
C GLU A 325 -15.24 32.27 -14.43
N TYR A 326 -14.78 31.34 -15.26
CA TYR A 326 -15.66 30.51 -16.07
C TYR A 326 -16.58 29.64 -15.17
N PHE A 327 -16.03 28.98 -14.17
CA PHE A 327 -16.82 28.21 -13.18
C PHE A 327 -17.81 29.09 -12.41
N PHE A 328 -17.39 30.31 -12.05
CA PHE A 328 -18.25 31.25 -11.34
C PHE A 328 -19.43 31.74 -12.19
N ARG A 329 -19.21 31.99 -13.49
CA ARG A 329 -20.23 32.48 -14.42
C ARG A 329 -21.15 31.39 -14.98
N ASN A 330 -20.76 30.13 -14.90
CA ASN A 330 -21.49 28.99 -15.44
C ASN A 330 -21.85 27.98 -14.34
N PRO A 331 -22.87 28.25 -13.52
CA PRO A 331 -23.24 27.38 -12.40
C PRO A 331 -23.63 25.98 -12.83
N ASP A 332 -24.38 25.82 -13.92
CA ASP A 332 -24.80 24.50 -14.44
C ASP A 332 -23.58 23.63 -14.80
N PHE A 333 -22.57 24.24 -15.44
CA PHE A 333 -21.30 23.57 -15.74
C PHE A 333 -20.60 23.12 -14.42
N ARG A 334 -20.47 24.05 -13.48
CA ARG A 334 -19.84 23.79 -12.18
C ARG A 334 -20.53 22.66 -11.44
N ASP A 335 -21.86 22.67 -11.37
CA ASP A 335 -22.65 21.70 -10.61
C ASP A 335 -22.48 20.28 -11.15
N VAL A 336 -22.40 20.09 -12.50
CA VAL A 336 -22.08 18.80 -13.11
C VAL A 336 -20.66 18.33 -12.74
N ILE A 337 -19.68 19.24 -12.74
CA ILE A 337 -18.31 18.89 -12.34
C ILE A 337 -18.26 18.50 -10.86
N ASP A 338 -18.85 19.31 -9.96
CA ASP A 338 -18.89 19.08 -8.52
C ASP A 338 -19.56 17.74 -8.15
N GLU A 339 -20.69 17.42 -8.77
CA GLU A 339 -21.39 16.15 -8.54
C GLU A 339 -20.50 14.94 -8.89
N ASN A 340 -19.79 15.02 -10.01
CA ASN A 340 -18.96 13.90 -10.48
C ASN A 340 -17.62 13.79 -9.74
N LEU A 341 -17.03 14.91 -9.29
CA LEU A 341 -15.80 14.89 -8.48
C LEU A 341 -15.94 14.06 -7.20
N LYS A 342 -17.11 14.10 -6.56
CA LYS A 342 -17.41 13.34 -5.33
C LYS A 342 -17.28 11.82 -5.49
N GLY A 343 -17.42 11.32 -6.72
CA GLY A 343 -17.29 9.90 -7.03
C GLY A 343 -15.89 9.44 -7.44
N ILE A 344 -14.92 10.33 -7.57
CA ILE A 344 -13.60 10.03 -8.15
C ILE A 344 -12.64 9.38 -7.16
N GLY A 345 -12.56 9.90 -5.92
CA GLY A 345 -11.60 9.40 -4.93
C GLY A 345 -10.15 9.77 -5.24
N ASP A 346 -9.19 8.93 -4.86
CA ASP A 346 -7.74 9.20 -4.99
C ASP A 346 -7.11 8.35 -6.11
N ILE A 347 -7.23 8.82 -7.35
CA ILE A 347 -6.68 8.12 -8.53
C ILE A 347 -5.15 8.10 -8.50
N GLU A 348 -4.47 9.12 -7.96
CA GLU A 348 -3.01 9.14 -7.85
C GLU A 348 -2.51 7.94 -7.05
N ARG A 349 -3.05 7.74 -5.84
CA ARG A 349 -2.64 6.62 -4.97
C ARG A 349 -3.10 5.27 -5.50
N LEU A 350 -4.29 5.21 -6.12
CA LEU A 350 -4.73 3.99 -6.79
C LEU A 350 -3.78 3.58 -7.93
N THR A 351 -3.32 4.55 -8.71
CA THR A 351 -2.35 4.31 -9.80
C THR A 351 -1.04 3.73 -9.26
N SER A 352 -0.52 4.25 -8.15
CA SER A 352 0.68 3.74 -7.52
C SER A 352 0.49 2.33 -6.95
N LYS A 353 -0.68 2.02 -6.39
CA LYS A 353 -1.03 0.67 -5.94
C LYS A 353 -1.15 -0.32 -7.10
N ILE A 354 -1.67 0.10 -8.25
CA ILE A 354 -1.68 -0.72 -9.48
C ILE A 354 -0.24 -1.02 -9.91
N ALA A 355 0.60 0.01 -10.01
CA ALA A 355 1.99 -0.14 -10.44
C ALA A 355 2.83 -1.03 -9.50
N SER A 356 2.53 -1.01 -8.20
CA SER A 356 3.17 -1.87 -7.20
C SER A 356 2.47 -3.23 -7.03
N GLU A 357 1.44 -3.54 -7.83
CA GLU A 357 0.64 -4.77 -7.76
C GLU A 357 -0.03 -5.01 -6.39
N ARG A 358 -0.26 -3.92 -5.63
CA ARG A 358 -0.89 -3.95 -4.29
C ARG A 358 -2.36 -3.54 -4.29
N VAL A 359 -2.90 -3.20 -5.44
CA VAL A 359 -4.30 -2.79 -5.56
C VAL A 359 -5.23 -3.95 -5.19
N THR A 360 -6.17 -3.68 -4.30
CA THR A 360 -7.19 -4.66 -3.89
C THR A 360 -8.34 -4.71 -4.88
N PRO A 361 -9.14 -5.81 -4.94
CA PRO A 361 -10.30 -5.87 -5.81
C PRO A 361 -11.31 -4.73 -5.57
N ARG A 362 -11.48 -4.31 -4.31
CA ARG A 362 -12.36 -3.19 -3.96
C ARG A 362 -11.84 -1.86 -4.51
N GLU A 363 -10.54 -1.61 -4.43
CA GLU A 363 -9.90 -0.43 -4.99
C GLU A 363 -9.96 -0.42 -6.52
N MET A 364 -9.82 -1.59 -7.16
CA MET A 364 -10.02 -1.72 -8.62
C MET A 364 -11.47 -1.38 -9.02
N ALA A 365 -12.46 -1.78 -8.21
CA ALA A 365 -13.86 -1.38 -8.44
C ALA A 365 -14.07 0.13 -8.18
N GLN A 366 -13.37 0.74 -7.23
CA GLN A 366 -13.37 2.21 -7.04
C GLN A 366 -12.79 2.93 -8.26
N LEU A 367 -11.70 2.42 -8.85
CA LEU A 367 -11.16 2.96 -10.10
C LEU A 367 -12.19 2.93 -11.22
N ARG A 368 -12.95 1.84 -11.39
CA ARG A 368 -14.05 1.76 -12.34
C ARG A 368 -15.09 2.86 -12.14
N CYS A 369 -15.48 3.10 -10.87
CA CYS A 369 -16.42 4.18 -10.53
C CYS A 369 -15.84 5.56 -10.87
N ALA A 370 -14.58 5.80 -10.50
CA ALA A 370 -13.87 7.03 -10.84
C ALA A 370 -13.83 7.28 -12.36
N LEU A 371 -13.44 6.27 -13.15
CA LEU A 371 -13.43 6.37 -14.61
C LEU A 371 -14.82 6.62 -15.20
N SER A 372 -15.88 6.17 -14.55
CA SER A 372 -17.24 6.45 -14.98
C SER A 372 -17.65 7.91 -14.70
N CYS A 373 -17.21 8.48 -13.58
CA CYS A 373 -17.40 9.90 -13.23
C CYS A 373 -16.59 10.86 -14.13
N ILE A 374 -15.45 10.41 -14.65
CA ILE A 374 -14.63 11.19 -15.59
C ILE A 374 -15.34 11.46 -16.93
N VAL A 375 -16.22 10.58 -17.37
CA VAL A 375 -16.92 10.73 -18.67
C VAL A 375 -17.72 12.02 -18.75
N PRO A 376 -18.67 12.31 -17.83
CA PRO A 376 -19.42 13.57 -17.86
C PRO A 376 -18.53 14.79 -17.66
N ILE A 377 -17.46 14.70 -16.82
CA ILE A 377 -16.50 15.82 -16.64
C ILE A 377 -15.85 16.16 -17.97
N ARG A 378 -15.29 15.17 -18.68
CA ARG A 378 -14.65 15.38 -19.97
C ARG A 378 -15.62 15.99 -20.99
N ASN A 379 -16.86 15.47 -21.07
CA ASN A 379 -17.86 15.96 -22.01
C ASN A 379 -18.17 17.44 -21.74
N GLN A 380 -18.40 17.82 -20.49
CA GLN A 380 -18.60 19.22 -20.09
C GLN A 380 -17.41 20.11 -20.45
N CYS A 381 -16.18 19.65 -20.18
CA CYS A 381 -14.97 20.39 -20.56
C CYS A 381 -14.87 20.59 -22.10
N MET A 382 -15.24 19.61 -22.89
CA MET A 382 -15.21 19.69 -24.37
C MET A 382 -16.27 20.63 -24.95
N GLU A 383 -17.37 20.87 -24.24
CA GLU A 383 -18.46 21.79 -24.62
C GLU A 383 -18.23 23.21 -24.10
N ALA A 384 -17.20 23.44 -23.27
CA ALA A 384 -16.90 24.74 -22.70
C ALA A 384 -16.48 25.76 -23.78
N SER A 385 -16.75 27.04 -23.54
CA SER A 385 -16.31 28.13 -24.42
C SER A 385 -14.91 28.66 -24.07
N ASP A 386 -14.33 28.27 -22.93
CA ASP A 386 -12.96 28.62 -22.52
C ASP A 386 -11.94 27.64 -23.09
N GLU A 387 -10.93 28.14 -23.80
CA GLU A 387 -9.90 27.33 -24.46
C GLU A 387 -9.04 26.52 -23.47
N ASN A 388 -8.83 27.01 -22.24
CA ASN A 388 -8.05 26.28 -21.23
C ASN A 388 -8.83 25.07 -20.73
N ILE A 389 -10.14 25.23 -20.50
CA ILE A 389 -11.02 24.14 -20.07
C ILE A 389 -11.15 23.09 -21.18
N VAL A 390 -11.34 23.51 -22.43
CA VAL A 390 -11.34 22.61 -23.59
C VAL A 390 -10.00 21.88 -23.72
N GLY A 391 -8.88 22.58 -23.46
CA GLY A 391 -7.54 22.00 -23.42
C GLY A 391 -7.44 20.86 -22.38
N MET A 392 -7.91 21.10 -21.16
CA MET A 392 -8.00 20.09 -20.10
C MET A 392 -8.84 18.89 -20.55
N GLY A 393 -10.02 19.12 -21.12
CA GLY A 393 -10.90 18.07 -21.62
C GLY A 393 -10.27 17.18 -22.70
N LYS A 394 -9.42 17.75 -23.57
CA LYS A 394 -8.70 17.00 -24.61
C LYS A 394 -7.62 16.08 -24.03
N GLU A 395 -6.98 16.46 -22.95
CA GLU A 395 -5.94 15.67 -22.29
C GLU A 395 -6.53 14.54 -21.42
N ILE A 396 -7.76 14.66 -20.95
CA ILE A 396 -8.44 13.62 -20.16
C ILE A 396 -8.65 12.38 -21.01
N SER A 397 -8.12 11.25 -20.54
CA SER A 397 -8.34 9.92 -21.12
C SER A 397 -9.51 9.21 -20.45
N LEU A 398 -10.48 8.74 -21.24
CA LEU A 398 -11.61 7.98 -20.71
C LEU A 398 -11.25 6.57 -20.23
N CYS A 399 -10.08 6.04 -20.61
CA CYS A 399 -9.61 4.68 -20.29
C CYS A 399 -10.75 3.63 -20.46
N GLU A 400 -11.50 3.76 -21.56
CA GLU A 400 -12.78 3.06 -21.77
C GLU A 400 -12.63 1.54 -21.76
N GLU A 401 -11.59 1.02 -22.41
CA GLU A 401 -11.33 -0.42 -22.42
C GLU A 401 -11.02 -0.97 -21.03
N LEU A 402 -10.21 -0.23 -20.24
CA LEU A 402 -9.92 -0.60 -18.85
C LEU A 402 -11.21 -0.61 -18.01
N ARG A 403 -12.01 0.46 -18.10
CA ARG A 403 -13.29 0.56 -17.39
C ARG A 403 -14.24 -0.59 -17.75
N ASN A 404 -14.38 -0.89 -19.02
CA ASN A 404 -15.24 -1.96 -19.51
C ASN A 404 -14.73 -3.34 -19.09
N ARG A 405 -13.42 -3.54 -19.10
CA ARG A 405 -12.78 -4.78 -18.66
C ARG A 405 -13.02 -5.01 -17.16
N ILE A 406 -12.78 -4.00 -16.31
CA ILE A 406 -13.06 -4.09 -14.88
C ILE A 406 -14.55 -4.42 -14.64
N SER A 407 -15.47 -3.77 -15.37
CA SER A 407 -16.91 -3.98 -15.24
C SER A 407 -17.35 -5.40 -15.61
N ARG A 408 -16.69 -6.01 -16.58
CA ARG A 408 -17.00 -7.36 -17.06
C ARG A 408 -16.39 -8.45 -16.18
N GLU A 409 -15.19 -8.20 -15.65
CA GLU A 409 -14.40 -9.22 -14.95
C GLU A 409 -14.66 -9.26 -13.45
N LEU A 410 -14.93 -8.11 -12.81
CA LEU A 410 -15.19 -8.03 -11.37
C LEU A 410 -16.68 -7.95 -11.04
N VAL A 411 -17.05 -8.53 -9.91
CA VAL A 411 -18.36 -8.29 -9.31
C VAL A 411 -18.54 -6.79 -8.96
N PRO A 412 -19.76 -6.27 -8.86
CA PRO A 412 -19.99 -4.85 -8.55
C PRO A 412 -19.34 -4.38 -7.24
N ASN A 413 -19.42 -5.20 -6.19
CA ASN A 413 -18.89 -4.93 -4.86
C ASN A 413 -17.98 -6.07 -4.42
N PRO A 414 -16.74 -6.14 -4.89
CA PRO A 414 -15.83 -7.23 -4.56
C PRO A 414 -15.33 -7.13 -3.10
N PRO A 415 -14.92 -8.25 -2.50
CA PRO A 415 -14.25 -8.24 -1.20
C PRO A 415 -12.91 -7.48 -1.29
N SER A 416 -12.38 -7.04 -0.15
CA SER A 416 -11.08 -6.37 -0.09
C SER A 416 -9.89 -7.30 -0.36
N LEU A 417 -10.04 -8.61 -0.13
CA LEU A 417 -8.97 -9.60 -0.31
C LEU A 417 -9.44 -10.68 -1.28
N VAL A 418 -8.60 -11.02 -2.25
CA VAL A 418 -8.87 -12.11 -3.22
C VAL A 418 -9.02 -13.46 -2.51
N SER A 419 -8.30 -13.68 -1.40
CA SER A 419 -8.37 -14.90 -0.59
C SER A 419 -9.73 -15.18 0.04
N LYS A 420 -10.65 -14.19 0.04
CA LYS A 420 -12.03 -14.39 0.50
C LYS A 420 -12.93 -15.03 -0.56
N GLY A 421 -12.47 -15.11 -1.80
CA GLY A 421 -13.26 -15.57 -2.94
C GLY A 421 -14.40 -14.61 -3.33
N GLY A 422 -15.06 -14.91 -4.44
CA GLY A 422 -16.18 -14.10 -4.93
C GLY A 422 -15.78 -12.76 -5.55
N VAL A 423 -14.59 -12.69 -6.13
CA VAL A 423 -14.04 -11.49 -6.77
C VAL A 423 -14.46 -11.36 -8.22
N ILE A 424 -14.46 -12.46 -8.97
CA ILE A 424 -14.71 -12.50 -10.41
C ILE A 424 -16.19 -12.65 -10.69
N ALA A 425 -16.70 -11.91 -11.66
CA ALA A 425 -18.12 -11.94 -12.06
C ALA A 425 -18.53 -13.31 -12.64
N GLU A 426 -19.78 -13.70 -12.40
CA GLU A 426 -20.39 -14.87 -13.04
C GLU A 426 -20.47 -14.67 -14.56
N GLY A 427 -20.29 -15.74 -15.32
CA GLY A 427 -20.33 -15.71 -16.78
C GLY A 427 -19.05 -15.20 -17.44
N TYR A 428 -18.05 -14.75 -16.65
CA TYR A 428 -16.78 -14.28 -17.21
C TYR A 428 -15.85 -15.44 -17.58
N ASN A 429 -15.74 -16.45 -16.73
CA ASN A 429 -14.85 -17.60 -16.96
C ASN A 429 -15.61 -18.92 -16.74
N LYS A 430 -15.74 -19.69 -17.82
CA LYS A 430 -16.49 -20.95 -17.83
C LYS A 430 -15.96 -21.99 -16.83
N GLU A 431 -14.64 -22.14 -16.70
CA GLU A 431 -14.03 -23.07 -15.75
C GLU A 431 -14.38 -22.69 -14.29
N LEU A 432 -14.35 -21.38 -14.00
CA LEU A 432 -14.71 -20.87 -12.69
C LEU A 432 -16.19 -21.12 -12.35
N ASP A 433 -17.07 -20.90 -13.32
CA ASP A 433 -18.51 -21.11 -13.14
C ASP A 433 -18.83 -22.60 -12.93
N GLU A 434 -18.19 -23.51 -13.68
CA GLU A 434 -18.29 -24.95 -13.48
C GLU A 434 -17.80 -25.39 -12.08
N LEU A 435 -16.67 -24.82 -11.60
CA LEU A 435 -16.17 -25.11 -10.25
C LEU A 435 -17.11 -24.59 -9.15
N ARG A 436 -17.71 -23.42 -9.35
CA ARG A 436 -18.72 -22.86 -8.43
C ARG A 436 -19.98 -23.71 -8.38
N GLU A 437 -20.44 -24.20 -9.51
CA GLU A 437 -21.59 -25.11 -9.58
C GLU A 437 -21.32 -26.41 -8.81
N ILE A 438 -20.12 -27.00 -8.96
CA ILE A 438 -19.69 -28.17 -8.20
C ILE A 438 -19.68 -27.86 -6.69
N SER A 439 -19.14 -26.72 -6.28
CA SER A 439 -19.09 -26.32 -4.86
C SER A 439 -20.50 -26.09 -4.29
N HIS A 440 -21.41 -25.48 -5.04
CA HIS A 440 -22.80 -25.26 -4.64
C HIS A 440 -23.59 -26.58 -4.55
N SER A 441 -23.49 -27.41 -5.57
CA SER A 441 -24.17 -28.72 -5.57
C SER A 441 -23.69 -29.63 -4.44
N SER A 442 -22.42 -29.51 -4.06
CA SER A 442 -21.84 -30.25 -2.94
C SER A 442 -22.43 -29.87 -1.58
N LYS A 443 -22.87 -28.64 -1.37
CA LYS A 443 -23.60 -28.22 -0.15
C LYS A 443 -24.97 -28.89 -0.06
N ASP A 444 -25.67 -29.03 -1.18
CA ASP A 444 -26.94 -29.75 -1.25
C ASP A 444 -26.75 -31.26 -1.01
N VAL A 445 -25.63 -31.83 -1.51
CA VAL A 445 -25.25 -33.21 -1.27
C VAL A 445 -24.92 -33.45 0.20
N LEU A 446 -24.21 -32.51 0.87
CA LEU A 446 -23.97 -32.56 2.32
C LEU A 446 -25.30 -32.54 3.11
N ALA A 447 -26.24 -31.71 2.71
CA ALA A 447 -27.56 -31.66 3.33
C ALA A 447 -28.32 -33.00 3.16
N ARG A 448 -28.29 -33.57 1.95
CA ARG A 448 -28.89 -34.89 1.66
C ARG A 448 -28.22 -35.99 2.46
N LEU A 449 -26.87 -36.02 2.51
CA LEU A 449 -26.13 -37.01 3.31
C LEU A 449 -26.50 -36.91 4.79
N ARG A 450 -26.64 -35.70 5.34
CA ARG A 450 -27.13 -35.51 6.71
C ARG A 450 -28.51 -36.11 6.90
N ASP A 451 -29.43 -35.88 5.99
CA ASP A 451 -30.81 -36.32 6.07
C ASP A 451 -30.90 -37.85 5.90
N GLU A 452 -30.12 -38.45 5.02
CA GLU A 452 -30.00 -39.91 4.84
C GLU A 452 -29.41 -40.56 6.08
N GLU A 453 -28.32 -40.05 6.64
CA GLU A 453 -27.72 -40.59 7.85
C GLU A 453 -28.61 -40.39 9.09
N SER A 454 -29.36 -39.26 9.13
CA SER A 454 -30.39 -39.05 10.16
C SER A 454 -31.53 -40.05 10.06
N ALA A 455 -31.97 -40.40 8.84
CA ALA A 455 -33.00 -41.43 8.63
C ALA A 455 -32.51 -42.83 8.98
N LYS A 456 -31.28 -43.20 8.59
CA LYS A 456 -30.66 -44.51 8.91
C LYS A 456 -30.45 -44.72 10.40
N THR A 457 -29.98 -43.71 11.11
CA THR A 457 -29.64 -43.79 12.55
C THR A 457 -30.81 -43.44 13.48
N GLY A 458 -31.86 -42.80 12.94
CA GLY A 458 -32.98 -42.28 13.74
C GLY A 458 -32.59 -41.09 14.62
N ILE A 459 -31.45 -40.44 14.35
CA ILE A 459 -30.94 -39.26 15.08
C ILE A 459 -31.40 -37.98 14.40
N GLN A 460 -32.57 -37.46 14.78
CA GLN A 460 -33.14 -36.25 14.19
C GLN A 460 -32.33 -34.98 14.47
N SER A 461 -31.49 -34.99 15.50
CA SER A 461 -30.65 -33.86 15.90
C SER A 461 -29.24 -33.87 15.26
N LEU A 462 -29.02 -34.71 14.23
CA LEU A 462 -27.75 -34.84 13.55
C LEU A 462 -27.39 -33.53 12.83
N LYS A 463 -26.16 -33.06 13.02
CA LYS A 463 -25.63 -31.85 12.34
C LYS A 463 -24.34 -32.19 11.62
N ILE A 464 -24.16 -31.61 10.43
CA ILE A 464 -22.85 -31.56 9.80
C ILE A 464 -22.21 -30.20 10.14
N GLY A 465 -20.94 -30.24 10.57
CA GLY A 465 -20.13 -29.09 10.83
C GLY A 465 -18.75 -29.23 10.20
N PHE A 466 -17.98 -28.14 10.14
CA PHE A 466 -16.62 -28.13 9.66
C PHE A 466 -15.66 -27.72 10.77
N ASN A 467 -14.48 -28.31 10.79
CA ASN A 467 -13.39 -27.99 11.71
C ASN A 467 -12.06 -27.96 10.95
N ASN A 468 -11.26 -26.90 11.14
CA ASN A 468 -10.00 -26.72 10.43
C ASN A 468 -8.94 -27.81 10.68
N VAL A 469 -9.08 -28.60 11.75
CA VAL A 469 -8.10 -29.65 12.13
C VAL A 469 -8.41 -31.01 11.48
N PHE A 470 -9.70 -31.39 11.38
CA PHE A 470 -10.09 -32.71 10.90
C PHE A 470 -11.23 -32.69 9.87
N GLY A 471 -11.60 -31.52 9.36
CA GLY A 471 -12.53 -31.35 8.23
C GLY A 471 -14.00 -31.40 8.60
N TYR A 472 -14.85 -31.88 7.68
CA TYR A 472 -16.28 -32.06 7.90
C TYR A 472 -16.55 -33.21 8.87
N TYR A 473 -17.54 -33.04 9.77
CA TYR A 473 -17.92 -33.99 10.77
C TYR A 473 -19.43 -34.03 10.99
N LEU A 474 -19.91 -35.21 11.46
CA LEU A 474 -21.25 -35.42 11.99
C LEU A 474 -21.22 -35.19 13.49
N GLU A 475 -22.04 -34.28 14.01
CA GLU A 475 -22.16 -34.03 15.46
C GLU A 475 -23.39 -34.70 16.00
N VAL A 476 -23.16 -35.61 16.98
CA VAL A 476 -24.18 -36.40 17.67
C VAL A 476 -24.20 -36.00 19.12
N ARG A 477 -25.39 -35.64 19.65
CA ARG A 477 -25.57 -35.37 21.09
C ARG A 477 -25.39 -36.64 21.90
N ASN A 478 -24.83 -36.55 23.11
CA ASN A 478 -24.50 -37.69 23.98
C ASN A 478 -25.70 -38.61 24.25
N MET A 479 -26.94 -38.09 24.26
CA MET A 479 -28.17 -38.85 24.45
C MET A 479 -28.47 -39.86 23.31
N HIS A 480 -27.82 -39.72 22.16
CA HIS A 480 -28.01 -40.57 20.98
C HIS A 480 -26.76 -41.42 20.65
N LYS A 481 -25.78 -41.45 21.51
CA LYS A 481 -24.48 -42.09 21.29
C LYS A 481 -24.61 -43.60 20.98
N GLU A 482 -25.57 -44.30 21.58
CA GLU A 482 -25.81 -45.72 21.37
C GLU A 482 -26.39 -46.04 19.98
N ARG A 483 -26.85 -45.04 19.24
CA ARG A 483 -27.39 -45.18 17.87
C ARG A 483 -26.38 -44.95 16.79
N VAL A 484 -25.14 -44.64 17.17
CA VAL A 484 -24.05 -44.37 16.20
C VAL A 484 -23.60 -45.67 15.58
N PRO A 485 -23.54 -45.81 14.25
CA PRO A 485 -23.05 -47.01 13.58
C PRO A 485 -21.57 -47.29 13.88
N GLU A 486 -21.18 -48.57 13.90
CA GLU A 486 -19.77 -48.96 14.19
C GLU A 486 -18.76 -48.46 13.12
N ASN A 487 -19.21 -48.21 11.90
CA ASN A 487 -18.37 -47.70 10.81
C ASN A 487 -18.06 -46.21 10.90
N TRP A 488 -18.66 -45.46 11.84
CA TRP A 488 -18.35 -44.06 12.06
C TRP A 488 -17.10 -43.91 12.93
N ILE A 489 -16.14 -43.12 12.45
CA ILE A 489 -14.88 -42.92 13.17
C ILE A 489 -15.01 -41.70 14.07
N ARG A 490 -14.93 -41.90 15.40
CA ARG A 490 -14.95 -40.78 16.36
C ARG A 490 -13.64 -39.99 16.30
N LYS A 491 -13.75 -38.68 16.16
CA LYS A 491 -12.62 -37.75 16.11
C LYS A 491 -12.48 -36.86 17.33
N GLN A 492 -13.60 -36.46 17.93
CA GLN A 492 -13.59 -35.56 19.08
C GLN A 492 -14.77 -35.86 20.01
N THR A 493 -14.50 -35.80 21.32
CA THR A 493 -15.52 -35.87 22.38
C THR A 493 -15.64 -34.46 22.99
N LEU A 494 -16.86 -33.93 23.04
CA LEU A 494 -17.22 -32.68 23.68
C LEU A 494 -18.06 -32.96 24.93
N VAL A 495 -18.31 -31.93 25.74
CA VAL A 495 -19.10 -32.05 26.98
C VAL A 495 -20.51 -32.59 26.69
N ASN A 496 -21.17 -32.17 25.60
CA ASN A 496 -22.56 -32.46 25.28
C ASN A 496 -22.76 -33.23 23.96
N ALA A 497 -21.70 -33.54 23.22
CA ALA A 497 -21.76 -34.17 21.90
C ALA A 497 -20.46 -34.90 21.57
N GLU A 498 -20.52 -35.80 20.60
CA GLU A 498 -19.34 -36.42 19.96
C GLU A 498 -19.35 -36.11 18.46
N ARG A 499 -18.15 -36.03 17.87
CA ARG A 499 -17.94 -35.72 16.45
C ARG A 499 -17.36 -36.93 15.74
N TYR A 500 -17.98 -37.28 14.63
CA TYR A 500 -17.67 -38.46 13.85
C TYR A 500 -17.40 -38.12 12.38
N ILE A 501 -16.63 -38.98 11.73
CA ILE A 501 -16.37 -38.92 10.27
C ILE A 501 -16.83 -40.25 9.66
N THR A 502 -17.45 -40.19 8.48
CA THR A 502 -17.75 -41.35 7.64
C THR A 502 -16.88 -41.36 6.39
N PRO A 503 -16.65 -42.53 5.74
CA PRO A 503 -15.91 -42.57 4.48
C PRO A 503 -16.54 -41.72 3.39
N GLU A 504 -17.87 -41.74 3.28
CA GLU A 504 -18.64 -40.97 2.29
C GLU A 504 -18.49 -39.44 2.51
N LEU A 505 -18.51 -39.02 3.79
CA LEU A 505 -18.30 -37.62 4.15
C LEU A 505 -16.88 -37.17 3.80
N LYS A 506 -15.91 -38.07 3.95
CA LYS A 506 -14.51 -37.76 3.62
C LYS A 506 -14.25 -37.64 2.11
N GLU A 507 -14.85 -38.55 1.30
CA GLU A 507 -14.79 -38.43 -0.18
C GLU A 507 -15.43 -37.12 -0.67
N LEU A 508 -16.56 -36.75 -0.08
CA LEU A 508 -17.25 -35.49 -0.43
C LEU A 508 -16.43 -34.28 0.00
N GLU A 509 -15.79 -34.32 1.18
CA GLU A 509 -14.87 -33.29 1.65
C GLU A 509 -13.71 -33.06 0.68
N GLU A 510 -13.04 -34.11 0.22
CA GLU A 510 -11.93 -34.01 -0.72
C GLU A 510 -12.37 -33.34 -2.04
N LYS A 511 -13.59 -33.60 -2.51
CA LYS A 511 -14.16 -32.94 -3.70
C LYS A 511 -14.48 -31.47 -3.44
N ILE A 512 -15.05 -31.12 -2.29
CA ILE A 512 -15.44 -29.75 -1.94
C ILE A 512 -14.19 -28.88 -1.73
N LEU A 513 -13.28 -29.31 -0.87
CA LEU A 513 -12.06 -28.57 -0.58
C LEU A 513 -11.18 -28.41 -1.82
N GLY A 514 -11.08 -29.47 -2.64
CA GLY A 514 -10.37 -29.40 -3.91
C GLY A 514 -11.01 -28.41 -4.90
N ALA A 515 -12.33 -28.27 -4.92
CA ALA A 515 -13.00 -27.26 -5.75
C ALA A 515 -12.82 -25.84 -5.20
N GLU A 516 -12.93 -25.64 -3.89
CA GLU A 516 -12.74 -24.33 -3.24
C GLU A 516 -11.31 -23.81 -3.42
N ASP A 517 -10.30 -24.65 -3.21
CA ASP A 517 -8.89 -24.29 -3.44
C ASP A 517 -8.63 -23.90 -4.92
N ARG A 518 -9.24 -24.65 -5.86
CA ARG A 518 -9.12 -24.33 -7.30
C ARG A 518 -9.84 -23.05 -7.67
N ILE A 519 -11.02 -22.76 -7.08
CA ILE A 519 -11.74 -21.49 -7.25
C ILE A 519 -10.85 -20.33 -6.83
N LEU A 520 -10.29 -20.38 -5.60
CA LEU A 520 -9.42 -19.31 -5.07
C LEU A 520 -8.16 -19.11 -5.93
N ALA A 521 -7.52 -20.20 -6.35
CA ALA A 521 -6.35 -20.14 -7.22
C ALA A 521 -6.68 -19.51 -8.59
N LEU A 522 -7.83 -19.87 -9.18
CA LEU A 522 -8.27 -19.36 -10.48
C LEU A 522 -8.69 -17.89 -10.37
N GLU A 523 -9.45 -17.50 -9.34
CA GLU A 523 -9.80 -16.10 -9.09
C GLU A 523 -8.55 -15.23 -8.86
N SER A 524 -7.56 -15.73 -8.12
CA SER A 524 -6.30 -15.03 -7.89
C SER A 524 -5.53 -14.81 -9.21
N ARG A 525 -5.49 -15.82 -10.08
CA ARG A 525 -4.86 -15.69 -11.39
C ARG A 525 -5.58 -14.69 -12.29
N LEU A 526 -6.90 -14.78 -12.40
CA LEU A 526 -7.71 -13.87 -13.23
C LEU A 526 -7.61 -12.43 -12.73
N TYR A 527 -7.60 -12.22 -11.43
CA TYR A 527 -7.40 -10.90 -10.86
C TYR A 527 -6.00 -10.35 -11.13
N ALA A 528 -4.96 -11.17 -11.01
CA ALA A 528 -3.59 -10.76 -11.36
C ALA A 528 -3.46 -10.38 -12.85
N GLU A 529 -4.14 -11.10 -13.75
CA GLU A 529 -4.21 -10.76 -15.18
C GLU A 529 -4.90 -9.41 -15.43
N LEU A 530 -5.95 -9.08 -14.66
CA LEU A 530 -6.60 -7.76 -14.71
C LEU A 530 -5.67 -6.66 -14.21
N VAL A 531 -4.96 -6.87 -13.10
CA VAL A 531 -3.97 -5.91 -12.57
C VAL A 531 -2.85 -5.69 -13.59
N ALA A 532 -2.29 -6.76 -14.17
CA ALA A 532 -1.27 -6.69 -15.21
C ALA A 532 -1.75 -5.90 -16.45
N TYR A 533 -3.02 -6.03 -16.81
CA TYR A 533 -3.61 -5.22 -17.88
C TYR A 533 -3.70 -3.75 -17.51
N ALA A 534 -4.08 -3.43 -16.26
CA ALA A 534 -4.21 -2.07 -15.79
C ALA A 534 -2.87 -1.30 -15.76
N LEU A 535 -1.72 -2.00 -15.66
CA LEU A 535 -0.38 -1.41 -15.74
C LEU A 535 -0.16 -0.59 -17.02
N GLN A 536 -0.82 -0.93 -18.13
CA GLN A 536 -0.71 -0.21 -19.40
C GLN A 536 -1.34 1.20 -19.34
N TYR A 537 -2.15 1.46 -18.31
CA TYR A 537 -2.89 2.72 -18.14
C TYR A 537 -2.28 3.66 -17.09
N ILE A 538 -1.09 3.35 -16.55
CA ILE A 538 -0.45 4.20 -15.51
C ILE A 538 -0.35 5.65 -15.97
N THR A 539 0.24 5.92 -17.13
CA THR A 539 0.40 7.29 -17.65
C THR A 539 -0.94 8.01 -17.89
N PRO A 540 -1.94 7.42 -18.60
CA PRO A 540 -3.25 8.06 -18.72
C PRO A 540 -3.94 8.34 -17.39
N LEU A 541 -3.83 7.45 -16.40
CA LEU A 541 -4.43 7.64 -15.07
C LEU A 541 -3.74 8.79 -14.31
N GLN A 542 -2.41 8.92 -14.42
CA GLN A 542 -1.67 10.04 -13.82
C GLN A 542 -2.04 11.38 -14.46
N ILE A 543 -2.21 11.42 -15.78
CA ILE A 543 -2.67 12.62 -16.49
C ILE A 543 -4.07 13.00 -16.01
N ASN A 544 -4.99 12.05 -15.93
CA ASN A 544 -6.34 12.29 -15.41
C ASN A 544 -6.29 12.86 -13.99
N ALA A 545 -5.53 12.23 -13.09
CA ALA A 545 -5.37 12.69 -11.71
C ALA A 545 -4.82 14.12 -11.59
N ALA A 546 -3.91 14.49 -12.49
CA ALA A 546 -3.31 15.83 -12.50
C ALA A 546 -4.25 16.92 -13.04
N ILE A 547 -5.22 16.55 -13.90
CA ILE A 547 -6.17 17.50 -14.51
C ILE A 547 -7.40 17.68 -13.61
N ILE A 548 -7.90 16.59 -13.07
CA ILE A 548 -9.08 16.54 -12.19
C ILE A 548 -8.80 17.16 -10.82
#